data_9dda903f0801d807be0d6304c461848f
#
_entry.id   9dda903f0801d807be0d6304c461848f
#
_cell.length_a   1.000
_cell.length_b   1.000
_cell.length_c   1.000
_cell.angle_alpha   90.00
_cell.angle_beta   90.00
_cell.angle_gamma   90.00
#
_symmetry.space_group_name_H-M   'P 1'
#
loop_
_entity.id
_entity.type
_entity.pdbx_description
1 polymer ?
#
loop_
_entity_poly.entity_id
_entity_poly.type
_entity_poly.pdbx_seq_one_letter_code
_entity_poly.pdbx_strand_id
1 'polypeptide(L)'
;MSGPHRFAVLAAATLLVLATLSGPTMWRAPDDAAITGPYAALLAASTDLGPSRAADAQLTVTLSGAAPPGTLIGWADAHGLAVRWRTGDDWAIVTGPAGRLAAAFAVPVHDYRGRRGQVFYASTHQPPLPFALRGEVTAVGRILSYLPHRTARPAFPRDVPRPGLTPRHVLTTYNATPLVDAGYTGKGATIVIFGFDGYDQRDLDMFADISGLPRFAPVVIGAPLDPPHGETVMDLEVAHAIAPDARLVVVNARPTLQGGGTFEKIGRMFDDAARRFPGSVWSLSIGWGCDAFAAEADLAPVRAALTNAHRRGITVFDATGDIGGLECKGGKDWSTAPGPHDIGVDTIAALPEITAVGGTTLSTDLDGRWLQEQAWIDVPMSQGSSGGTSRLFNRPAYQRDVSVKRDSTHRLVPDVSAVADPFTGIKIVFEQTLRIGGGTSQAAPIWAGLTVLMNQYLVDHGGTAVGDITPLLYRVAAGSRSPGFHDITLGGNAVDTATEGYDLVTGLGTPDVDNLARDLLDAQAAQSLEYRYAPGGG
;
A
#
# COMPACT_ATOMS: atom_id res chain seq x y z
N MET A 1 61.50 27.74 -74.11
CA MET A 1 61.57 26.81 -75.25
C MET A 1 60.77 25.55 -74.88
N SER A 2 59.86 25.22 -75.79
CA SER A 2 59.11 23.96 -75.98
C SER A 2 58.27 23.43 -74.79
N GLY A 3 57.19 23.39 -74.97
CA GLY A 3 55.78 23.20 -75.10
C GLY A 3 55.29 21.79 -74.65
N PRO A 4 54.01 21.67 -74.29
CA PRO A 4 53.47 20.52 -73.59
C PRO A 4 52.69 19.58 -74.56
N HIS A 5 52.71 18.28 -74.25
CA HIS A 5 51.80 17.33 -74.89
C HIS A 5 50.73 16.85 -73.87
N ARG A 6 49.49 17.04 -74.30
CA ARG A 6 48.25 16.50 -73.64
C ARG A 6 48.12 15.03 -74.03
N PHE A 7 47.84 14.17 -73.05
CA PHE A 7 47.22 12.86 -73.24
C PHE A 7 45.91 12.82 -72.49
N ALA A 8 44.85 12.61 -73.23
CA ALA A 8 43.53 12.31 -72.72
C ALA A 8 43.42 10.82 -72.43
N VAL A 9 43.00 10.47 -71.19
CA VAL A 9 42.67 9.10 -70.80
C VAL A 9 41.16 9.05 -70.57
N LEU A 10 40.44 8.26 -71.38
CA LEU A 10 39.05 7.88 -71.18
C LEU A 10 38.98 6.97 -69.92
N ALA A 11 38.22 7.36 -68.94
CA ALA A 11 37.83 6.53 -67.83
C ALA A 11 36.40 5.98 -68.08
N ALA A 12 36.30 4.69 -68.24
CA ALA A 12 35.00 3.98 -68.28
C ALA A 12 34.45 3.87 -66.88
N ALA A 13 33.29 4.44 -66.66
CA ALA A 13 32.56 4.35 -65.39
C ALA A 13 31.80 3.02 -65.34
N THR A 14 32.26 2.09 -64.50
CA THR A 14 31.51 0.89 -64.14
C THR A 14 30.58 1.21 -62.98
N LEU A 15 29.26 1.27 -63.20
CA LEU A 15 28.23 1.40 -62.17
C LEU A 15 28.16 0.07 -61.38
N LEU A 16 28.65 0.08 -60.14
CA LEU A 16 28.40 -0.98 -59.18
C LEU A 16 27.10 -0.64 -58.45
N VAL A 17 25.99 -1.34 -58.77
CA VAL A 17 24.74 -1.31 -58.01
C VAL A 17 24.94 -2.11 -56.72
N LEU A 18 25.24 -1.42 -55.63
CA LEU A 18 25.16 -2.00 -54.29
C LEU A 18 23.69 -2.09 -53.88
N ALA A 19 23.12 -3.29 -54.03
CA ALA A 19 21.84 -3.61 -53.38
C ALA A 19 22.10 -3.66 -51.86
N THR A 20 21.79 -2.60 -51.13
CA THR A 20 21.70 -2.61 -49.68
C THR A 20 20.49 -3.43 -49.29
N LEU A 21 20.74 -4.64 -48.79
CA LEU A 21 19.78 -5.40 -48.01
C LEU A 21 19.44 -4.58 -46.74
N SER A 22 18.40 -3.78 -46.80
CA SER A 22 17.79 -3.21 -45.62
C SER A 22 17.09 -4.34 -44.85
N GLY A 23 17.81 -4.91 -43.90
CA GLY A 23 17.21 -5.71 -42.86
C GLY A 23 16.17 -4.84 -42.10
N PRO A 24 15.19 -5.45 -41.47
CA PRO A 24 14.21 -4.70 -40.72
C PRO A 24 14.93 -3.80 -39.70
N THR A 25 14.82 -2.50 -39.86
CA THR A 25 15.26 -1.52 -38.88
C THR A 25 14.54 -1.86 -37.57
N MET A 26 15.24 -2.49 -36.64
CA MET A 26 14.74 -2.62 -35.26
C MET A 26 14.55 -1.19 -34.75
N TRP A 27 13.31 -0.80 -34.61
CA TRP A 27 12.94 0.48 -34.01
C TRP A 27 13.50 0.48 -32.57
N ARG A 28 14.46 1.35 -32.30
CA ARG A 28 15.00 1.57 -30.97
C ARG A 28 14.09 2.59 -30.30
N ALA A 29 13.47 2.20 -29.18
CA ALA A 29 12.76 3.18 -28.36
C ALA A 29 13.71 4.34 -28.03
N PRO A 30 13.25 5.59 -27.99
CA PRO A 30 14.05 6.71 -27.56
C PRO A 30 14.65 6.42 -26.16
N ASP A 31 15.90 6.79 -25.93
CA ASP A 31 16.55 6.62 -24.63
C ASP A 31 15.78 7.31 -23.47
N ASP A 32 14.96 8.33 -23.80
CA ASP A 32 14.07 9.04 -22.87
C ASP A 32 12.93 8.16 -22.30
N ALA A 33 12.65 6.96 -22.86
CA ALA A 33 11.64 6.03 -22.37
C ALA A 33 12.21 5.01 -21.36
N ALA A 34 13.50 5.03 -21.10
CA ALA A 34 14.11 4.14 -20.12
C ALA A 34 13.64 4.49 -18.70
N ILE A 35 13.19 3.48 -17.96
CA ILE A 35 12.78 3.63 -16.56
C ILE A 35 14.04 3.82 -15.73
N THR A 36 14.02 4.84 -14.86
CA THR A 36 15.16 5.21 -13.99
C THR A 36 14.85 4.94 -12.51
N GLY A 37 15.77 5.31 -11.62
CA GLY A 37 15.56 5.24 -10.18
C GLY A 37 15.60 3.82 -9.62
N PRO A 38 14.82 3.52 -8.57
CA PRO A 38 14.83 2.23 -7.88
C PRO A 38 14.52 1.05 -8.79
N TYR A 39 13.63 1.20 -9.75
CA TYR A 39 13.32 0.17 -10.72
C TYR A 39 14.54 -0.23 -11.57
N ALA A 40 15.26 0.75 -12.12
CA ALA A 40 16.50 0.49 -12.86
C ALA A 40 17.57 -0.15 -11.96
N ALA A 41 17.65 0.28 -10.69
CA ALA A 41 18.57 -0.31 -9.72
C ALA A 41 18.20 -1.78 -9.42
N LEU A 42 16.91 -2.12 -9.33
CA LEU A 42 16.45 -3.50 -9.21
C LEU A 42 16.95 -4.37 -10.38
N LEU A 43 16.75 -3.90 -11.62
CA LEU A 43 17.18 -4.64 -12.82
C LEU A 43 18.71 -4.75 -12.90
N ALA A 44 19.43 -3.67 -12.61
CA ALA A 44 20.91 -3.67 -12.59
C ALA A 44 21.49 -4.60 -11.52
N ALA A 45 20.76 -4.81 -10.41
CA ALA A 45 21.13 -5.74 -9.35
C ALA A 45 20.72 -7.19 -9.63
N SER A 46 20.02 -7.46 -10.74
CA SER A 46 19.54 -8.77 -11.18
C SER A 46 20.38 -9.28 -12.35
N THR A 47 20.41 -10.59 -12.53
CA THR A 47 21.06 -11.20 -13.71
C THR A 47 20.08 -11.21 -14.86
N ASP A 48 20.39 -10.55 -15.97
CA ASP A 48 19.64 -10.63 -17.22
C ASP A 48 19.83 -12.02 -17.86
N LEU A 49 18.73 -12.72 -18.10
CA LEU A 49 18.68 -14.05 -18.69
C LEU A 49 18.35 -14.02 -20.20
N GLY A 50 18.22 -12.82 -20.79
CA GLY A 50 17.87 -12.60 -22.18
C GLY A 50 16.37 -12.47 -22.43
N PRO A 51 15.95 -12.44 -23.71
CA PRO A 51 14.55 -12.24 -24.10
C PRO A 51 13.60 -13.20 -23.41
N SER A 52 12.53 -12.65 -22.82
CA SER A 52 11.58 -13.43 -22.04
C SER A 52 10.82 -14.44 -22.87
N ARG A 53 10.63 -15.64 -22.31
CA ARG A 53 9.84 -16.75 -22.88
C ARG A 53 8.52 -16.95 -22.13
N ALA A 54 8.13 -16.03 -21.27
CA ALA A 54 6.85 -16.11 -20.57
C ALA A 54 5.69 -16.19 -21.58
N ALA A 55 4.81 -17.17 -21.40
CA ALA A 55 3.67 -17.40 -22.29
C ALA A 55 2.48 -16.48 -21.94
N ASP A 56 2.44 -15.99 -20.73
CA ASP A 56 1.33 -15.25 -20.09
C ASP A 56 1.78 -13.92 -19.49
N ALA A 57 2.74 -13.25 -20.11
CA ALA A 57 3.12 -11.91 -19.71
C ALA A 57 1.92 -10.95 -19.83
N GLN A 58 1.89 -9.94 -18.97
CA GLN A 58 0.73 -9.04 -18.90
C GLN A 58 1.12 -7.62 -18.51
N LEU A 59 0.22 -6.68 -18.80
CA LEU A 59 0.24 -5.31 -18.28
C LEU A 59 -1.19 -4.81 -18.09
N THR A 60 -1.37 -3.84 -17.22
CA THR A 60 -2.64 -3.14 -17.00
C THR A 60 -2.73 -1.93 -17.93
N VAL A 61 -3.92 -1.64 -18.42
CA VAL A 61 -4.25 -0.38 -19.09
C VAL A 61 -5.44 0.28 -18.41
N THR A 62 -5.42 1.60 -18.29
CA THR A 62 -6.59 2.38 -17.86
C THR A 62 -7.39 2.83 -19.08
N LEU A 63 -8.70 2.84 -18.94
CA LEU A 63 -9.64 3.18 -20.00
C LEU A 63 -10.22 4.58 -19.78
N SER A 64 -10.70 5.21 -20.84
CA SER A 64 -11.39 6.50 -20.76
C SER A 64 -12.80 6.41 -20.17
N GLY A 65 -13.30 5.20 -19.92
CA GLY A 65 -14.61 4.93 -19.35
C GLY A 65 -14.86 3.44 -19.16
N ALA A 66 -16.02 3.11 -18.60
CA ALA A 66 -16.41 1.74 -18.25
C ALA A 66 -17.23 1.02 -19.37
N ALA A 67 -17.21 1.56 -20.59
CA ALA A 67 -17.81 0.89 -21.74
C ALA A 67 -16.89 -0.23 -22.28
N PRO A 68 -17.44 -1.24 -23.01
CA PRO A 68 -16.62 -2.29 -23.60
C PRO A 68 -15.50 -1.73 -24.47
N PRO A 69 -14.22 -2.07 -24.24
CA PRO A 69 -13.07 -1.49 -24.92
C PRO A 69 -12.84 -2.16 -26.30
N GLY A 70 -13.72 -1.85 -27.25
CA GLY A 70 -13.74 -2.49 -28.56
C GLY A 70 -12.48 -2.24 -29.39
N THR A 71 -11.94 -1.02 -29.35
CA THR A 71 -10.69 -0.69 -30.05
C THR A 71 -9.51 -1.46 -29.46
N LEU A 72 -9.41 -1.53 -28.14
CA LEU A 72 -8.36 -2.30 -27.45
C LEU A 72 -8.45 -3.79 -27.78
N ILE A 73 -9.66 -4.36 -27.76
CA ILE A 73 -9.87 -5.79 -28.07
C ILE A 73 -9.42 -6.08 -29.50
N GLY A 74 -9.88 -5.31 -30.49
CA GLY A 74 -9.50 -5.52 -31.88
C GLY A 74 -8.00 -5.30 -32.13
N TRP A 75 -7.40 -4.32 -31.46
CA TRP A 75 -5.97 -4.06 -31.54
C TRP A 75 -5.17 -5.24 -30.92
N ALA A 76 -5.56 -5.73 -29.76
CA ALA A 76 -4.91 -6.85 -29.11
C ALA A 76 -4.98 -8.13 -29.96
N ASP A 77 -6.14 -8.46 -30.51
CA ASP A 77 -6.33 -9.60 -31.41
C ASP A 77 -5.41 -9.52 -32.64
N ALA A 78 -5.29 -8.33 -33.26
CA ALA A 78 -4.40 -8.11 -34.40
C ALA A 78 -2.91 -8.36 -34.05
N HIS A 79 -2.52 -8.21 -32.78
CA HIS A 79 -1.17 -8.49 -32.27
C HIS A 79 -1.03 -9.88 -31.64
N GLY A 80 -2.09 -10.70 -31.66
CA GLY A 80 -2.13 -12.03 -31.04
C GLY A 80 -2.01 -11.98 -29.53
N LEU A 81 -2.63 -10.97 -28.92
CA LEU A 81 -2.77 -10.76 -27.48
C LEU A 81 -4.23 -10.93 -27.10
N ALA A 82 -4.50 -11.15 -25.83
CA ALA A 82 -5.85 -11.23 -25.27
C ALA A 82 -6.11 -10.05 -24.31
N VAL A 83 -7.39 -9.68 -24.17
CA VAL A 83 -7.83 -8.67 -23.23
C VAL A 83 -8.74 -9.30 -22.18
N ARG A 84 -8.47 -9.07 -20.91
CA ARG A 84 -9.39 -9.39 -19.81
C ARG A 84 -10.01 -8.10 -19.30
N TRP A 85 -11.32 -7.99 -19.44
CA TRP A 85 -12.12 -6.85 -19.01
C TRP A 85 -13.46 -7.35 -18.47
N ARG A 86 -14.07 -6.64 -17.55
CA ARG A 86 -15.43 -6.88 -17.05
C ARG A 86 -16.27 -5.65 -17.20
N THR A 87 -17.55 -5.84 -17.43
CA THR A 87 -18.52 -4.74 -17.52
C THR A 87 -18.46 -3.85 -16.27
N GLY A 88 -18.25 -2.57 -16.50
CA GLY A 88 -18.13 -1.57 -15.44
C GLY A 88 -16.71 -1.25 -14.99
N ASP A 89 -15.69 -2.02 -15.43
CA ASP A 89 -14.29 -1.68 -15.14
C ASP A 89 -13.82 -0.55 -16.08
N ASP A 90 -13.12 0.45 -15.53
CA ASP A 90 -12.40 1.50 -16.26
C ASP A 90 -10.92 1.15 -16.48
N TRP A 91 -10.61 -0.14 -16.45
CA TRP A 91 -9.30 -0.73 -16.68
C TRP A 91 -9.42 -2.09 -17.34
N ALA A 92 -8.34 -2.57 -17.94
CA ALA A 92 -8.26 -3.90 -18.54
C ALA A 92 -6.84 -4.47 -18.42
N ILE A 93 -6.71 -5.79 -18.54
CA ILE A 93 -5.42 -6.48 -18.61
C ILE A 93 -5.20 -6.94 -20.05
N VAL A 94 -4.06 -6.56 -20.62
CA VAL A 94 -3.56 -7.09 -21.88
C VAL A 94 -2.57 -8.20 -21.57
N THR A 95 -2.76 -9.39 -22.13
CA THR A 95 -1.96 -10.57 -21.81
C THR A 95 -1.60 -11.38 -23.06
N GLY A 96 -0.47 -12.08 -23.01
CA GLY A 96 0.00 -12.98 -24.07
C GLY A 96 1.49 -13.29 -23.96
N PRO A 97 2.06 -13.96 -24.96
CA PRO A 97 3.49 -14.24 -25.00
C PRO A 97 4.32 -12.96 -24.88
N ALA A 98 5.35 -12.96 -24.01
CA ALA A 98 6.21 -11.80 -23.75
C ALA A 98 6.79 -11.17 -25.03
N GLY A 99 7.19 -11.99 -26.00
CA GLY A 99 7.68 -11.50 -27.29
C GLY A 99 6.62 -10.77 -28.11
N ARG A 100 5.32 -11.11 -27.97
CA ARG A 100 4.23 -10.39 -28.65
C ARG A 100 3.93 -9.08 -27.94
N LEU A 101 3.94 -9.05 -26.62
CA LEU A 101 3.84 -7.80 -25.87
C LEU A 101 5.00 -6.86 -26.18
N ALA A 102 6.24 -7.39 -26.21
CA ALA A 102 7.42 -6.63 -26.60
C ALA A 102 7.28 -5.97 -27.98
N ALA A 103 6.78 -6.74 -28.97
CA ALA A 103 6.57 -6.24 -30.32
C ALA A 103 5.42 -5.22 -30.40
N ALA A 104 4.28 -5.49 -29.76
CA ALA A 104 3.08 -4.65 -29.80
C ALA A 104 3.29 -3.28 -29.14
N PHE A 105 4.07 -3.25 -28.05
CA PHE A 105 4.41 -2.02 -27.31
C PHE A 105 5.79 -1.46 -27.65
N ALA A 106 6.53 -2.10 -28.59
CA ALA A 106 7.85 -1.66 -29.04
C ALA A 106 8.87 -1.47 -27.90
N VAL A 107 8.89 -2.35 -26.91
CA VAL A 107 9.82 -2.35 -25.76
C VAL A 107 10.47 -3.72 -25.58
N PRO A 108 11.74 -3.81 -25.14
CA PRO A 108 12.34 -5.09 -24.81
C PRO A 108 11.70 -5.68 -23.56
N VAL A 109 11.47 -6.99 -23.56
CA VAL A 109 11.01 -7.74 -22.37
C VAL A 109 11.97 -8.90 -22.16
N HIS A 110 12.68 -8.90 -21.03
CA HIS A 110 13.65 -9.91 -20.66
C HIS A 110 13.25 -10.63 -19.39
N ASP A 111 13.75 -11.85 -19.22
CA ASP A 111 13.72 -12.55 -17.94
C ASP A 111 14.93 -12.14 -17.10
N TYR A 112 14.69 -11.91 -15.82
CA TYR A 112 15.71 -11.53 -14.83
C TYR A 112 15.72 -12.51 -13.67
N ARG A 113 16.90 -12.75 -13.09
CA ARG A 113 17.04 -13.45 -11.81
C ARG A 113 17.48 -12.47 -10.74
N GLY A 114 16.61 -12.17 -9.81
CA GLY A 114 16.88 -11.30 -8.68
C GLY A 114 17.84 -11.94 -7.66
N ARG A 115 18.40 -11.13 -6.76
CA ARG A 115 19.36 -11.55 -5.72
C ARG A 115 18.88 -12.72 -4.85
N ARG A 116 17.57 -12.89 -4.68
CA ARG A 116 16.95 -13.98 -3.90
C ARG A 116 16.56 -15.20 -4.74
N GLY A 117 17.01 -15.25 -5.99
CA GLY A 117 16.74 -16.35 -6.90
C GLY A 117 15.38 -16.30 -7.60
N GLN A 118 14.52 -15.35 -7.30
CA GLN A 118 13.27 -15.16 -8.03
C GLN A 118 13.56 -14.86 -9.50
N VAL A 119 12.90 -15.58 -10.39
CA VAL A 119 12.89 -15.28 -11.82
C VAL A 119 11.62 -14.51 -12.16
N PHE A 120 11.77 -13.40 -12.86
CA PHE A 120 10.66 -12.52 -13.26
C PHE A 120 10.96 -11.90 -14.63
N TYR A 121 9.90 -11.59 -15.38
CA TYR A 121 10.07 -10.81 -16.61
C TYR A 121 9.91 -9.32 -16.31
N ALA A 122 10.63 -8.49 -17.07
CA ALA A 122 10.57 -7.04 -16.96
C ALA A 122 10.94 -6.37 -18.29
N SER A 123 10.43 -5.16 -18.50
CA SER A 123 10.93 -4.24 -19.52
C SER A 123 11.77 -3.14 -18.87
N THR A 124 12.89 -2.79 -19.47
CA THR A 124 13.71 -1.62 -19.05
C THR A 124 13.10 -0.29 -19.45
N HIS A 125 12.04 -0.30 -20.27
CA HIS A 125 11.37 0.89 -20.78
C HIS A 125 9.89 0.90 -20.39
N GLN A 126 9.35 2.11 -20.15
CA GLN A 126 7.92 2.29 -20.00
C GLN A 126 7.24 2.02 -21.34
N PRO A 127 6.26 1.09 -21.40
CA PRO A 127 5.51 0.87 -22.63
C PRO A 127 4.80 2.14 -23.08
N PRO A 128 4.99 2.62 -24.31
CA PRO A 128 4.27 3.78 -24.82
C PRO A 128 2.81 3.45 -25.08
N LEU A 129 1.94 4.44 -24.96
CA LEU A 129 0.54 4.30 -25.40
C LEU A 129 0.48 4.26 -26.93
N PRO A 130 0.08 3.13 -27.56
CA PRO A 130 -0.05 3.02 -29.00
C PRO A 130 -1.01 4.07 -29.56
N PHE A 131 -0.66 4.70 -30.68
CA PHE A 131 -1.47 5.76 -31.29
C PHE A 131 -2.92 5.31 -31.54
N ALA A 132 -3.10 4.08 -32.02
CA ALA A 132 -4.42 3.52 -32.32
C ALA A 132 -5.34 3.40 -31.08
N LEU A 133 -4.78 3.41 -29.86
CA LEU A 133 -5.54 3.23 -28.62
C LEU A 133 -5.88 4.54 -27.90
N ARG A 134 -5.33 5.69 -28.33
CA ARG A 134 -5.46 6.99 -27.62
C ARG A 134 -6.87 7.50 -27.41
N GLY A 135 -7.85 7.00 -28.16
CA GLY A 135 -9.26 7.34 -27.97
C GLY A 135 -9.96 6.57 -26.85
N GLU A 136 -9.39 5.44 -26.43
CA GLU A 136 -10.03 4.51 -25.50
C GLU A 136 -9.15 4.19 -24.29
N VAL A 137 -7.83 4.17 -24.45
CA VAL A 137 -6.85 3.93 -23.39
C VAL A 137 -6.22 5.26 -22.96
N THR A 138 -6.16 5.51 -21.66
CA THR A 138 -5.61 6.74 -21.08
C THR A 138 -4.20 6.58 -20.54
N ALA A 139 -3.85 5.36 -20.04
CA ALA A 139 -2.52 5.05 -19.57
C ALA A 139 -2.19 3.57 -19.71
N VAL A 140 -0.89 3.26 -19.71
CA VAL A 140 -0.34 1.91 -19.83
C VAL A 140 0.57 1.64 -18.65
N GLY A 141 0.36 0.51 -17.97
CA GLY A 141 1.15 0.02 -16.86
C GLY A 141 2.50 -0.54 -17.30
N ARG A 142 3.23 -1.11 -16.37
CA ARG A 142 4.53 -1.74 -16.62
C ARG A 142 4.41 -3.20 -17.03
N ILE A 143 5.35 -3.66 -17.83
CA ILE A 143 5.54 -5.09 -18.08
C ILE A 143 6.53 -5.58 -17.02
N LEU A 144 5.99 -6.10 -15.90
CA LEU A 144 6.77 -6.53 -14.75
C LEU A 144 6.04 -7.64 -13.99
N SER A 145 6.74 -8.73 -13.68
CA SER A 145 6.22 -9.81 -12.84
C SER A 145 6.98 -9.96 -11.51
N TYR A 146 7.84 -8.99 -11.16
CA TYR A 146 8.52 -8.98 -9.87
C TYR A 146 7.52 -8.81 -8.72
N LEU A 147 7.64 -9.67 -7.72
CA LEU A 147 6.84 -9.61 -6.49
C LEU A 147 7.76 -9.20 -5.34
N PRO A 148 7.77 -7.91 -4.98
CA PRO A 148 8.64 -7.40 -3.91
C PRO A 148 8.14 -7.73 -2.51
N HIS A 149 6.89 -8.19 -2.39
CA HIS A 149 6.20 -8.37 -1.11
C HIS A 149 7.03 -9.16 -0.10
N ARG A 150 6.93 -8.75 1.11
CA ARG A 150 7.40 -9.48 2.27
C ARG A 150 6.20 -9.78 3.14
N THR A 151 5.97 -11.05 3.42
CA THR A 151 5.20 -11.37 4.60
C THR A 151 6.03 -10.87 5.78
N ALA A 152 5.57 -9.85 6.48
CA ALA A 152 6.12 -9.55 7.78
C ALA A 152 5.97 -10.81 8.61
N ARG A 153 7.08 -11.40 9.05
CA ARG A 153 7.04 -12.34 10.17
C ARG A 153 7.24 -11.47 11.39
N PRO A 154 6.24 -11.34 12.26
CA PRO A 154 6.40 -10.56 13.46
C PRO A 154 7.65 -11.05 14.19
N ALA A 155 8.54 -10.15 14.51
CA ALA A 155 9.66 -10.47 15.37
C ALA A 155 9.16 -10.35 16.80
N PHE A 156 8.82 -11.47 17.45
CA PHE A 156 8.44 -11.47 18.87
C PHE A 156 9.71 -11.57 19.72
N PRO A 157 10.15 -10.48 20.38
CA PRO A 157 11.28 -10.54 21.29
C PRO A 157 11.00 -11.52 22.42
N ARG A 158 11.99 -12.38 22.74
CA ARG A 158 11.83 -13.39 23.80
C ARG A 158 12.14 -12.84 25.19
N ASP A 159 12.92 -11.77 25.26
CA ASP A 159 13.48 -11.21 26.50
C ASP A 159 13.13 -9.72 26.64
N VAL A 160 11.83 -9.40 26.68
CA VAL A 160 11.38 -8.04 26.91
C VAL A 160 11.41 -7.75 28.41
N PRO A 161 12.17 -6.73 28.89
CA PRO A 161 12.31 -6.44 30.33
C PRO A 161 11.00 -5.96 30.98
N ARG A 162 9.99 -5.59 30.22
CA ARG A 162 8.68 -5.13 30.70
C ARG A 162 7.56 -5.99 30.10
N PRO A 163 6.45 -6.16 30.84
CA PRO A 163 5.42 -7.14 30.47
C PRO A 163 4.49 -6.70 29.33
N GLY A 164 4.83 -5.82 28.40
CA GLY A 164 3.99 -5.37 27.30
C GLY A 164 2.65 -4.77 27.74
N LEU A 165 1.92 -4.17 26.81
CA LEU A 165 0.61 -3.56 27.07
C LEU A 165 -0.49 -4.63 27.17
N THR A 166 -1.38 -4.49 28.15
CA THR A 166 -2.64 -5.25 28.16
C THR A 166 -3.68 -4.54 27.29
N PRO A 167 -4.78 -5.22 26.87
CA PRO A 167 -5.90 -4.55 26.18
C PRO A 167 -6.36 -3.26 26.88
N ARG A 168 -6.51 -3.31 28.21
CA ARG A 168 -6.91 -2.15 29.00
C ARG A 168 -5.88 -1.00 28.93
N HIS A 169 -4.58 -1.33 28.94
CA HIS A 169 -3.54 -0.29 28.80
C HIS A 169 -3.65 0.43 27.46
N VAL A 170 -3.88 -0.27 26.35
CA VAL A 170 -4.05 0.37 25.03
C VAL A 170 -5.23 1.32 25.00
N LEU A 171 -6.37 0.90 25.56
CA LEU A 171 -7.57 1.74 25.67
C LEU A 171 -7.32 2.99 26.55
N THR A 172 -6.57 2.81 27.66
CA THR A 172 -6.21 3.93 28.54
C THR A 172 -5.23 4.88 27.88
N THR A 173 -4.18 4.33 27.25
CA THR A 173 -3.14 5.12 26.58
C THR A 173 -3.73 6.06 25.51
N TYR A 174 -4.60 5.53 24.68
CA TYR A 174 -5.20 6.30 23.58
C TYR A 174 -6.54 6.96 23.99
N ASN A 175 -6.80 7.13 25.29
CA ASN A 175 -7.98 7.79 25.83
C ASN A 175 -9.31 7.25 25.26
N ALA A 176 -9.37 5.93 24.99
CA ALA A 176 -10.57 5.25 24.52
C ALA A 176 -11.48 4.76 25.68
N THR A 177 -10.96 4.76 26.91
CA THR A 177 -11.70 4.31 28.11
C THR A 177 -13.05 5.02 28.28
N PRO A 178 -13.21 6.34 28.06
CA PRO A 178 -14.52 7.00 28.18
C PRO A 178 -15.57 6.42 27.23
N LEU A 179 -15.18 6.03 26.01
CA LEU A 179 -16.09 5.40 25.04
C LEU A 179 -16.48 3.99 25.51
N VAL A 180 -15.50 3.20 25.99
CA VAL A 180 -15.75 1.85 26.49
C VAL A 180 -16.63 1.85 27.73
N ASP A 181 -16.40 2.77 28.67
CA ASP A 181 -17.20 2.95 29.89
C ASP A 181 -18.64 3.41 29.56
N ALA A 182 -18.84 4.09 28.43
CA ALA A 182 -20.15 4.43 27.88
C ALA A 182 -20.84 3.24 27.17
N GLY A 183 -20.16 2.08 27.04
CA GLY A 183 -20.69 0.86 26.45
C GLY A 183 -20.39 0.66 24.97
N TYR A 184 -19.50 1.45 24.37
CA TYR A 184 -19.05 1.27 22.99
C TYR A 184 -17.98 0.16 22.94
N THR A 185 -18.36 -0.99 22.43
CA THR A 185 -17.52 -2.23 22.43
C THR A 185 -17.35 -2.82 21.03
N GLY A 186 -17.80 -2.12 19.99
CA GLY A 186 -17.81 -2.62 18.63
C GLY A 186 -19.03 -3.46 18.27
N LYS A 187 -20.02 -3.57 19.16
CA LYS A 187 -21.24 -4.37 18.94
C LYS A 187 -21.97 -3.96 17.66
N GLY A 188 -22.21 -4.93 16.77
CA GLY A 188 -22.88 -4.73 15.49
C GLY A 188 -21.95 -4.27 14.36
N ALA A 189 -20.71 -3.91 14.65
CA ALA A 189 -19.72 -3.60 13.65
C ALA A 189 -18.96 -4.83 13.14
N THR A 190 -18.30 -4.69 12.00
CA THR A 190 -17.45 -5.73 11.41
C THR A 190 -16.07 -5.17 11.14
N ILE A 191 -15.02 -5.87 11.57
CA ILE A 191 -13.64 -5.62 11.18
C ILE A 191 -13.21 -6.75 10.24
N VAL A 192 -12.65 -6.39 9.09
CA VAL A 192 -12.14 -7.34 8.09
C VAL A 192 -10.62 -7.28 8.10
N ILE A 193 -9.99 -8.41 8.39
CA ILE A 193 -8.54 -8.63 8.35
C ILE A 193 -8.20 -9.34 7.04
N PHE A 194 -7.25 -8.83 6.28
CA PHE A 194 -6.73 -9.50 5.08
C PHE A 194 -5.50 -10.32 5.45
N GLY A 195 -5.73 -11.59 5.81
CA GLY A 195 -4.70 -12.49 6.31
C GLY A 195 -3.94 -13.21 5.20
N PHE A 196 -2.62 -13.36 5.37
CA PHE A 196 -1.72 -14.08 4.45
C PHE A 196 -1.20 -15.39 5.05
N ASP A 197 -1.49 -15.64 6.31
CA ASP A 197 -1.26 -16.87 7.05
C ASP A 197 -2.52 -17.22 7.87
N GLY A 198 -2.47 -18.29 8.65
CA GLY A 198 -3.58 -18.72 9.48
C GLY A 198 -3.43 -18.30 10.94
N TYR A 199 -4.36 -18.83 11.74
CA TYR A 199 -4.36 -18.71 13.18
C TYR A 199 -4.74 -20.07 13.82
N ASP A 200 -4.39 -20.25 15.09
CA ASP A 200 -4.88 -21.36 15.91
C ASP A 200 -5.97 -20.83 16.84
N GLN A 201 -7.16 -21.45 16.82
CA GLN A 201 -8.27 -21.04 17.70
C GLN A 201 -7.90 -21.12 19.18
N ARG A 202 -6.98 -22.04 19.54
CA ARG A 202 -6.50 -22.17 20.92
C ARG A 202 -5.71 -20.95 21.39
N ASP A 203 -5.01 -20.27 20.48
CA ASP A 203 -4.30 -19.02 20.80
C ASP A 203 -5.33 -17.92 21.09
N LEU A 204 -6.34 -17.77 20.24
CA LEU A 204 -7.42 -16.79 20.43
C LEU A 204 -8.21 -17.03 21.74
N ASP A 205 -8.53 -18.29 22.04
CA ASP A 205 -9.23 -18.67 23.28
C ASP A 205 -8.37 -18.34 24.51
N MET A 206 -7.08 -18.68 24.47
CA MET A 206 -6.15 -18.39 25.56
C MET A 206 -5.95 -16.89 25.74
N PHE A 207 -5.83 -16.13 24.64
CA PHE A 207 -5.75 -14.66 24.68
C PHE A 207 -6.98 -14.06 25.36
N ALA A 208 -8.18 -14.47 24.96
CA ALA A 208 -9.43 -13.99 25.55
C ALA A 208 -9.49 -14.30 27.05
N ASP A 209 -9.13 -15.53 27.46
CA ASP A 209 -9.15 -15.96 28.86
C ASP A 209 -8.17 -15.15 29.74
N ILE A 210 -6.93 -14.96 29.30
CA ILE A 210 -5.92 -14.20 30.09
C ILE A 210 -6.18 -12.70 30.09
N SER A 211 -6.90 -12.19 29.09
CA SER A 211 -7.26 -10.77 28.95
C SER A 211 -8.59 -10.43 29.63
N GLY A 212 -9.34 -11.43 30.09
CA GLY A 212 -10.68 -11.26 30.67
C GLY A 212 -11.71 -10.79 29.64
N LEU A 213 -11.52 -11.14 28.37
CA LEU A 213 -12.40 -10.80 27.24
C LEU A 213 -13.28 -12.00 26.86
N PRO A 214 -14.41 -11.75 26.17
CA PRO A 214 -15.20 -12.86 25.66
C PRO A 214 -14.43 -13.66 24.60
N ARG A 215 -14.56 -14.98 24.60
CA ARG A 215 -14.01 -15.81 23.53
C ARG A 215 -14.68 -15.49 22.20
N PHE A 216 -13.93 -15.59 21.12
CA PHE A 216 -14.38 -15.27 19.78
C PHE A 216 -13.86 -16.25 18.74
N ALA A 217 -14.55 -16.32 17.61
CA ALA A 217 -14.11 -17.09 16.45
C ALA A 217 -14.32 -16.26 15.18
N PRO A 218 -13.27 -15.95 14.42
CA PRO A 218 -13.41 -15.19 13.19
C PRO A 218 -14.13 -15.97 12.10
N VAL A 219 -14.82 -15.27 11.22
CA VAL A 219 -15.37 -15.84 9.99
C VAL A 219 -14.29 -15.82 8.91
N VAL A 220 -13.93 -16.99 8.37
CA VAL A 220 -12.93 -17.09 7.28
C VAL A 220 -13.61 -17.06 5.92
N ILE A 221 -13.12 -16.23 5.01
CA ILE A 221 -13.58 -16.08 3.64
C ILE A 221 -12.47 -16.46 2.66
N GLY A 222 -12.82 -17.24 1.66
CA GLY A 222 -11.90 -17.73 0.63
C GLY A 222 -11.45 -19.17 0.88
N ALA A 223 -10.31 -19.54 0.29
CA ALA A 223 -9.70 -20.86 0.50
C ALA A 223 -9.22 -21.02 1.96
N PRO A 224 -8.99 -22.26 2.43
CA PRO A 224 -8.36 -22.48 3.74
C PRO A 224 -7.08 -21.65 3.90
N LEU A 225 -6.86 -21.14 5.11
CA LEU A 225 -5.65 -20.38 5.44
C LEU A 225 -4.43 -21.31 5.51
N ASP A 226 -3.27 -20.77 5.21
CA ASP A 226 -1.98 -21.43 5.42
C ASP A 226 -1.72 -21.64 6.94
N PRO A 227 -0.72 -22.44 7.33
CA PRO A 227 -0.31 -22.54 8.74
C PRO A 227 -0.01 -21.16 9.35
N PRO A 228 -0.27 -20.97 10.65
CA PRO A 228 -0.01 -19.70 11.32
C PRO A 228 1.49 -19.38 11.39
N HIS A 229 1.82 -18.11 11.17
CA HIS A 229 3.17 -17.55 11.34
C HIS A 229 3.18 -16.37 12.30
N GLY A 230 2.03 -16.02 12.87
CA GLY A 230 1.86 -15.03 13.93
C GLY A 230 1.23 -13.71 13.48
N GLU A 231 1.19 -13.40 12.19
CA GLU A 231 0.64 -12.13 11.69
C GLU A 231 -0.88 -12.07 11.90
N THR A 232 -1.62 -12.99 11.29
CA THR A 232 -3.10 -12.99 11.35
C THR A 232 -3.61 -13.18 12.78
N VAL A 233 -2.93 -13.97 13.62
CA VAL A 233 -3.32 -14.12 15.03
C VAL A 233 -3.14 -12.81 15.79
N MET A 234 -2.03 -12.08 15.59
CA MET A 234 -1.79 -10.78 16.19
C MET A 234 -2.86 -9.77 15.78
N ASP A 235 -3.16 -9.65 14.49
CA ASP A 235 -4.19 -8.75 13.98
C ASP A 235 -5.56 -9.01 14.63
N LEU A 236 -5.94 -10.29 14.75
CA LEU A 236 -7.19 -10.72 15.36
C LEU A 236 -7.26 -10.38 16.84
N GLU A 237 -6.21 -10.71 17.59
CA GLU A 237 -6.14 -10.46 19.03
C GLU A 237 -6.11 -8.97 19.36
N VAL A 238 -5.37 -8.16 18.58
CA VAL A 238 -5.31 -6.70 18.76
C VAL A 238 -6.67 -6.05 18.44
N ALA A 239 -7.31 -6.42 17.34
CA ALA A 239 -8.62 -5.89 17.01
C ALA A 239 -9.67 -6.27 18.07
N HIS A 240 -9.63 -7.53 18.56
CA HIS A 240 -10.52 -8.01 19.64
C HIS A 240 -10.23 -7.34 20.98
N ALA A 241 -8.96 -7.06 21.26
CA ALA A 241 -8.55 -6.35 22.49
C ALA A 241 -9.23 -4.99 22.65
N ILE A 242 -9.51 -4.32 21.54
CA ILE A 242 -10.06 -2.96 21.50
C ILE A 242 -11.58 -2.98 21.32
N ALA A 243 -12.07 -3.82 20.41
CA ALA A 243 -13.49 -3.91 20.06
C ALA A 243 -14.01 -5.35 20.24
N PRO A 244 -14.18 -5.81 21.50
CA PRO A 244 -14.43 -7.22 21.82
C PRO A 244 -15.78 -7.76 21.30
N ASP A 245 -16.74 -6.91 21.03
CA ASP A 245 -18.05 -7.28 20.51
C ASP A 245 -18.18 -7.09 18.98
N ALA A 246 -17.10 -6.63 18.32
CA ALA A 246 -17.07 -6.55 16.86
C ALA A 246 -16.98 -7.95 16.23
N ARG A 247 -17.67 -8.12 15.11
CA ARG A 247 -17.52 -9.33 14.28
C ARG A 247 -16.19 -9.27 13.56
N LEU A 248 -15.31 -10.25 13.76
CA LEU A 248 -14.05 -10.37 13.04
C LEU A 248 -14.20 -11.29 11.83
N VAL A 249 -13.67 -10.85 10.70
CA VAL A 249 -13.66 -11.59 9.44
C VAL A 249 -12.24 -11.64 8.92
N VAL A 250 -11.75 -12.84 8.57
CA VAL A 250 -10.47 -13.02 7.88
C VAL A 250 -10.74 -13.33 6.41
N VAL A 251 -10.24 -12.50 5.53
CA VAL A 251 -10.21 -12.76 4.09
C VAL A 251 -8.84 -13.35 3.75
N ASN A 252 -8.81 -14.57 3.20
CA ASN A 252 -7.56 -15.18 2.77
C ASN A 252 -6.99 -14.42 1.55
N ALA A 253 -5.96 -13.62 1.79
CA ALA A 253 -5.28 -12.82 0.78
C ALA A 253 -4.11 -13.56 0.10
N ARG A 254 -3.71 -14.73 0.59
CA ARG A 254 -2.59 -15.53 0.06
C ARG A 254 -2.65 -15.77 -1.45
N PRO A 255 -3.81 -16.05 -2.07
CA PRO A 255 -3.90 -16.25 -3.51
C PRO A 255 -3.47 -15.05 -4.36
N THR A 256 -3.49 -13.83 -3.81
CA THR A 256 -3.03 -12.63 -4.52
C THR A 256 -1.52 -12.65 -4.78
N LEU A 257 -0.77 -13.40 -3.98
CA LEU A 257 0.68 -13.54 -4.06
C LEU A 257 1.13 -14.68 -5.01
N GLN A 258 0.20 -15.43 -5.58
CA GLN A 258 0.50 -16.62 -6.39
C GLN A 258 0.35 -16.30 -7.88
N GLY A 259 1.43 -16.53 -8.66
CA GLY A 259 1.43 -16.27 -10.11
C GLY A 259 1.34 -14.79 -10.46
N GLY A 260 1.02 -14.49 -11.74
CA GLY A 260 0.88 -13.10 -12.21
C GLY A 260 -0.44 -12.42 -11.81
N GLY A 261 -0.56 -11.12 -12.07
CA GLY A 261 -1.80 -10.36 -11.90
C GLY A 261 -2.10 -9.94 -10.47
N THR A 262 -1.08 -9.69 -9.66
CA THR A 262 -1.22 -9.37 -8.23
C THR A 262 -2.21 -8.22 -7.99
N PHE A 263 -2.05 -7.07 -8.62
CA PHE A 263 -2.93 -5.92 -8.40
C PHE A 263 -4.37 -6.16 -8.90
N GLU A 264 -4.55 -6.88 -10.02
CA GLU A 264 -5.88 -7.32 -10.44
C GLU A 264 -6.54 -8.21 -9.38
N LYS A 265 -5.80 -9.17 -8.83
CA LYS A 265 -6.31 -10.08 -7.79
C LYS A 265 -6.65 -9.36 -6.50
N ILE A 266 -5.82 -8.38 -6.08
CA ILE A 266 -6.10 -7.54 -4.93
C ILE A 266 -7.39 -6.74 -5.16
N GLY A 267 -7.52 -6.07 -6.30
CA GLY A 267 -8.74 -5.33 -6.64
C GLY A 267 -9.99 -6.22 -6.61
N ARG A 268 -9.90 -7.44 -7.20
CA ARG A 268 -11.02 -8.40 -7.16
C ARG A 268 -11.35 -8.86 -5.74
N MET A 269 -10.35 -9.11 -4.92
CA MET A 269 -10.51 -9.50 -3.51
C MET A 269 -11.18 -8.37 -2.71
N PHE A 270 -10.76 -7.13 -2.88
CA PHE A 270 -11.35 -5.96 -2.23
C PHE A 270 -12.80 -5.75 -2.67
N ASP A 271 -13.10 -5.86 -3.97
CA ASP A 271 -14.47 -5.78 -4.48
C ASP A 271 -15.38 -6.85 -3.86
N ASP A 272 -14.87 -8.09 -3.73
CA ASP A 272 -15.65 -9.17 -3.11
C ASP A 272 -15.91 -8.89 -1.63
N ALA A 273 -14.89 -8.47 -0.88
CA ALA A 273 -15.02 -8.09 0.51
C ALA A 273 -15.99 -6.91 0.69
N ALA A 274 -15.92 -5.89 -0.16
CA ALA A 274 -16.80 -4.71 -0.11
C ALA A 274 -18.27 -5.06 -0.35
N ARG A 275 -18.54 -6.00 -1.25
CA ARG A 275 -19.91 -6.48 -1.47
C ARG A 275 -20.47 -7.27 -0.30
N ARG A 276 -19.63 -8.08 0.37
CA ARG A 276 -20.05 -8.96 1.47
C ARG A 276 -20.19 -8.24 2.79
N PHE A 277 -19.36 -7.22 3.03
CA PHE A 277 -19.24 -6.52 4.31
C PHE A 277 -19.29 -4.99 4.15
N PRO A 278 -20.39 -4.42 3.62
CA PRO A 278 -20.55 -2.96 3.54
C PRO A 278 -20.52 -2.35 4.96
N GLY A 279 -19.98 -1.15 5.08
CA GLY A 279 -19.86 -0.44 6.35
C GLY A 279 -18.83 -1.04 7.33
N SER A 280 -18.00 -1.98 6.89
CA SER A 280 -16.94 -2.57 7.72
C SER A 280 -15.71 -1.66 7.80
N VAL A 281 -14.84 -1.96 8.76
CA VAL A 281 -13.50 -1.36 8.85
C VAL A 281 -12.49 -2.43 8.47
N TRP A 282 -11.56 -2.09 7.57
CA TRP A 282 -10.56 -3.01 7.07
C TRP A 282 -9.19 -2.74 7.66
N SER A 283 -8.44 -3.80 7.96
CA SER A 283 -7.05 -3.76 8.38
C SER A 283 -6.21 -4.62 7.47
N LEU A 284 -5.16 -4.03 6.91
CA LEU A 284 -4.16 -4.70 6.08
C LEU A 284 -2.81 -4.59 6.78
N SER A 285 -2.12 -5.73 6.91
CA SER A 285 -0.85 -5.85 7.63
C SER A 285 0.20 -6.52 6.76
N ILE A 286 0.38 -6.02 5.52
CA ILE A 286 1.38 -6.57 4.61
C ILE A 286 2.04 -5.48 3.76
N GLY A 287 3.36 -5.56 3.63
CA GLY A 287 4.11 -4.73 2.68
C GLY A 287 4.07 -5.29 1.26
N TRP A 288 3.66 -4.46 0.31
CA TRP A 288 3.58 -4.75 -1.12
C TRP A 288 4.82 -4.28 -1.89
N GLY A 289 5.80 -3.74 -1.18
CA GLY A 289 7.07 -3.26 -1.70
C GLY A 289 7.03 -1.84 -2.23
N CYS A 290 8.16 -1.43 -2.78
CA CYS A 290 8.40 -0.06 -3.23
C CYS A 290 7.44 0.38 -4.34
N ASP A 291 6.78 1.51 -4.13
CA ASP A 291 5.88 2.14 -5.10
C ASP A 291 6.58 2.49 -6.43
N ALA A 292 7.88 2.80 -6.40
CA ALA A 292 8.65 3.10 -7.61
C ALA A 292 8.78 1.92 -8.59
N PHE A 293 8.41 0.69 -8.19
CA PHE A 293 8.43 -0.48 -9.09
C PHE A 293 7.19 -0.55 -9.98
N ALA A 294 6.08 0.06 -9.59
CA ALA A 294 4.85 0.12 -10.35
C ALA A 294 4.72 1.39 -11.19
N ALA A 295 3.77 1.42 -12.11
CA ALA A 295 3.19 2.64 -12.68
C ALA A 295 1.80 2.85 -12.09
N GLU A 296 1.28 4.08 -12.10
CA GLU A 296 -0.06 4.38 -11.55
C GLU A 296 -1.15 3.50 -12.20
N ALA A 297 -1.05 3.26 -13.51
CA ALA A 297 -1.99 2.41 -14.24
C ALA A 297 -2.03 0.96 -13.73
N ASP A 298 -0.94 0.42 -13.16
CA ASP A 298 -0.91 -0.93 -12.62
C ASP A 298 -1.84 -1.08 -11.41
N LEU A 299 -2.08 0.02 -10.68
CA LEU A 299 -2.91 0.07 -9.49
C LEU A 299 -4.38 0.41 -9.75
N ALA A 300 -4.77 0.66 -11.01
CA ALA A 300 -6.15 0.97 -11.38
C ALA A 300 -7.17 -0.05 -10.83
N PRO A 301 -6.92 -1.39 -10.86
CA PRO A 301 -7.83 -2.36 -10.27
C PRO A 301 -8.05 -2.18 -8.77
N VAL A 302 -6.99 -1.84 -8.03
CA VAL A 302 -7.02 -1.65 -6.58
C VAL A 302 -7.73 -0.35 -6.24
N ARG A 303 -7.41 0.75 -6.91
CA ARG A 303 -8.02 2.06 -6.71
C ARG A 303 -9.52 2.06 -7.01
N ALA A 304 -9.94 1.41 -8.10
CA ALA A 304 -11.35 1.24 -8.43
C ALA A 304 -12.11 0.50 -7.32
N ALA A 305 -11.53 -0.60 -6.80
CA ALA A 305 -12.11 -1.37 -5.71
C ALA A 305 -12.19 -0.59 -4.40
N LEU A 306 -11.15 0.19 -4.03
CA LEU A 306 -11.14 1.04 -2.84
C LEU A 306 -12.17 2.19 -2.95
N THR A 307 -12.24 2.85 -4.10
CA THR A 307 -13.29 3.86 -4.36
C THR A 307 -14.69 3.26 -4.19
N ASN A 308 -14.91 2.03 -4.66
CA ASN A 308 -16.17 1.33 -4.46
C ASN A 308 -16.40 0.93 -3.00
N ALA A 309 -15.36 0.56 -2.25
CA ALA A 309 -15.42 0.28 -0.82
C ALA A 309 -15.85 1.54 -0.03
N HIS A 310 -15.25 2.69 -0.29
CA HIS A 310 -15.64 3.95 0.36
C HIS A 310 -17.09 4.36 0.07
N ARG A 311 -17.58 4.18 -1.17
CA ARG A 311 -19.00 4.38 -1.49
C ARG A 311 -19.95 3.48 -0.71
N ARG A 312 -19.45 2.36 -0.16
CA ARG A 312 -20.18 1.44 0.71
C ARG A 312 -19.96 1.69 2.20
N GLY A 313 -19.36 2.82 2.56
CA GLY A 313 -19.09 3.21 3.94
C GLY A 313 -17.94 2.45 4.60
N ILE A 314 -17.01 1.89 3.82
CA ILE A 314 -15.89 1.12 4.33
C ILE A 314 -14.70 2.03 4.60
N THR A 315 -14.09 1.90 5.77
CA THR A 315 -12.82 2.52 6.14
C THR A 315 -11.68 1.51 5.93
N VAL A 316 -10.53 1.96 5.40
CA VAL A 316 -9.41 1.08 5.09
C VAL A 316 -8.12 1.61 5.72
N PHE A 317 -7.51 0.79 6.59
CA PHE A 317 -6.19 1.02 7.17
C PHE A 317 -5.18 0.05 6.60
N ASP A 318 -3.97 0.54 6.30
CA ASP A 318 -2.86 -0.29 5.87
C ASP A 318 -1.57 0.11 6.59
N ALA A 319 -0.84 -0.88 7.04
CA ALA A 319 0.47 -0.73 7.66
C ALA A 319 1.50 -0.18 6.66
N THR A 320 2.27 0.86 7.05
CA THR A 320 3.25 1.47 6.15
C THR A 320 4.51 0.63 5.91
N GLY A 321 4.71 -0.41 6.71
CA GLY A 321 5.90 -1.25 6.70
C GLY A 321 6.88 -0.97 7.83
N ASP A 322 7.84 -1.88 8.00
CA ASP A 322 8.70 -1.99 9.17
C ASP A 322 10.18 -1.73 8.86
N ILE A 323 10.50 -1.11 7.75
CA ILE A 323 11.90 -0.96 7.30
C ILE A 323 12.36 0.49 7.19
N GLY A 324 11.67 1.38 7.93
CA GLY A 324 12.13 2.73 8.18
C GLY A 324 12.23 3.63 6.95
N GLY A 325 11.33 3.48 5.98
CA GLY A 325 11.35 4.29 4.75
C GLY A 325 12.29 3.76 3.66
N LEU A 326 12.78 2.52 3.81
CA LEU A 326 13.68 1.87 2.85
C LEU A 326 12.97 0.79 2.01
N GLU A 327 11.70 1.01 1.65
CA GLU A 327 10.88 0.02 0.93
C GLU A 327 11.49 -0.42 -0.42
N CYS A 328 12.29 0.44 -1.05
CA CYS A 328 12.97 0.13 -2.30
C CYS A 328 14.26 -0.70 -2.12
N LYS A 329 14.83 -0.76 -0.92
CA LYS A 329 16.06 -1.53 -0.64
C LYS A 329 15.88 -3.04 -0.75
N GLY A 330 14.67 -3.50 -0.53
CA GLY A 330 14.36 -4.92 -0.68
C GLY A 330 14.89 -5.83 0.45
N GLY A 331 15.19 -5.36 1.66
CA GLY A 331 15.67 -6.19 2.77
C GLY A 331 15.84 -5.46 4.10
N LYS A 332 15.71 -6.20 5.20
CA LYS A 332 15.99 -5.74 6.56
C LYS A 332 17.51 -5.79 6.82
N ASP A 333 18.28 -4.99 6.12
CA ASP A 333 19.74 -4.90 6.34
C ASP A 333 20.14 -3.43 6.31
N TRP A 334 20.41 -2.88 7.49
CA TRP A 334 20.88 -1.51 7.68
C TRP A 334 22.40 -1.45 7.93
N SER A 335 23.12 -2.54 7.70
CA SER A 335 24.58 -2.58 7.84
C SER A 335 25.32 -1.59 6.90
N THR A 336 24.64 -1.15 5.84
CA THR A 336 25.14 -0.13 4.91
C THR A 336 24.23 1.09 4.93
N ALA A 337 24.82 2.27 4.83
CA ALA A 337 24.05 3.52 4.70
C ALA A 337 23.09 3.41 3.49
N PRO A 338 21.84 3.90 3.63
CA PRO A 338 20.88 3.87 2.52
C PRO A 338 21.32 4.77 1.38
N GLY A 339 21.27 4.23 0.15
CA GLY A 339 21.42 5.00 -1.06
C GLY A 339 20.10 5.66 -1.49
N PRO A 340 20.13 6.62 -2.42
CA PRO A 340 18.91 7.31 -2.87
C PRO A 340 17.90 6.40 -3.59
N HIS A 341 18.32 5.22 -4.03
CA HIS A 341 17.46 4.21 -4.65
C HIS A 341 16.88 3.19 -3.66
N ASP A 342 17.30 3.23 -2.40
CA ASP A 342 16.76 2.39 -1.33
C ASP A 342 15.51 3.02 -0.69
N ILE A 343 15.42 4.35 -0.76
CA ILE A 343 14.36 5.15 -0.14
C ILE A 343 13.06 5.03 -0.95
N GLY A 344 11.96 4.79 -0.26
CA GLY A 344 10.62 4.73 -0.84
C GLY A 344 9.58 4.28 0.17
N VAL A 345 8.33 4.29 -0.26
CA VAL A 345 7.15 3.91 0.51
C VAL A 345 6.53 2.64 -0.05
N ASP A 346 5.70 1.98 0.76
CA ASP A 346 4.95 0.81 0.30
C ASP A 346 3.92 1.20 -0.77
N THR A 347 3.72 0.32 -1.75
CA THR A 347 2.89 0.56 -2.93
C THR A 347 1.40 0.73 -2.58
N ILE A 348 0.87 -0.09 -1.65
CA ILE A 348 -0.55 -0.06 -1.29
C ILE A 348 -0.80 1.02 -0.24
N ALA A 349 0.05 1.13 0.79
CA ALA A 349 -0.06 2.19 1.79
C ALA A 349 0.09 3.60 1.19
N ALA A 350 0.75 3.73 0.03
CA ALA A 350 0.88 5.00 -0.68
C ALA A 350 -0.39 5.44 -1.43
N LEU A 351 -1.40 4.57 -1.57
CA LEU A 351 -2.64 4.92 -2.27
C LEU A 351 -3.39 6.05 -1.55
N PRO A 352 -3.86 7.09 -2.28
CA PRO A 352 -4.66 8.16 -1.69
C PRO A 352 -5.98 7.70 -1.05
N GLU A 353 -6.47 6.54 -1.42
CA GLU A 353 -7.69 5.90 -0.93
C GLU A 353 -7.45 5.05 0.34
N ILE A 354 -6.25 5.08 0.91
CA ILE A 354 -5.89 4.31 2.12
C ILE A 354 -5.49 5.27 3.24
N THR A 355 -5.90 4.96 4.47
CA THR A 355 -5.31 5.56 5.67
C THR A 355 -4.07 4.76 6.03
N ALA A 356 -2.91 5.31 5.75
CA ALA A 356 -1.61 4.69 6.00
C ALA A 356 -1.21 4.83 7.46
N VAL A 357 -0.89 3.72 8.14
CA VAL A 357 -0.62 3.69 9.57
C VAL A 357 0.85 3.39 9.84
N GLY A 358 1.56 4.37 10.40
CA GLY A 358 2.94 4.26 10.87
C GLY A 358 3.04 3.71 12.29
N GLY A 359 4.25 3.73 12.82
CA GLY A 359 4.57 3.09 14.09
C GLY A 359 5.34 3.96 15.08
N THR A 360 5.04 3.80 16.36
CA THR A 360 5.70 4.48 17.48
C THR A 360 6.26 3.52 18.51
N THR A 361 7.20 4.01 19.31
CA THR A 361 7.66 3.44 20.57
C THR A 361 6.97 4.18 21.71
N LEU A 362 6.20 3.47 22.53
CA LEU A 362 5.35 4.03 23.56
C LEU A 362 5.92 3.85 24.96
N SER A 363 5.82 4.88 25.79
CA SER A 363 6.05 4.84 27.23
C SER A 363 4.77 5.19 27.99
N THR A 364 4.39 4.34 28.96
CA THR A 364 3.23 4.54 29.83
C THR A 364 3.62 4.48 31.29
N ASP A 365 2.75 4.98 32.17
CA ASP A 365 2.81 4.62 33.59
C ASP A 365 2.30 3.18 33.83
N LEU A 366 2.27 2.76 35.10
CA LEU A 366 1.83 1.41 35.47
C LEU A 366 0.34 1.15 35.22
N ASP A 367 -0.47 2.20 35.12
CA ASP A 367 -1.91 2.13 34.84
C ASP A 367 -2.21 2.20 33.33
N GLY A 368 -1.18 2.33 32.49
CA GLY A 368 -1.30 2.46 31.06
C GLY A 368 -1.57 3.88 30.55
N ARG A 369 -1.45 4.91 31.42
CA ARG A 369 -1.61 6.29 30.96
C ARG A 369 -0.43 6.70 30.10
N TRP A 370 -0.72 7.39 29.02
CA TRP A 370 0.27 7.94 28.11
C TRP A 370 1.26 8.87 28.84
N LEU A 371 2.54 8.64 28.67
CA LEU A 371 3.61 9.51 29.19
C LEU A 371 4.37 10.16 28.05
N GLN A 372 4.76 9.36 27.05
CA GLN A 372 5.56 9.82 25.92
C GLN A 372 5.49 8.80 24.79
N GLU A 373 5.53 9.29 23.57
CA GLU A 373 5.78 8.48 22.38
C GLU A 373 6.91 9.08 21.55
N GLN A 374 7.60 8.23 20.82
CA GLN A 374 8.59 8.60 19.83
C GLN A 374 8.41 7.75 18.57
N ALA A 375 8.90 8.22 17.44
CA ALA A 375 8.91 7.42 16.21
C ALA A 375 9.66 6.10 16.45
N TRP A 376 9.08 4.99 15.98
CA TRP A 376 9.71 3.68 16.15
C TRP A 376 10.91 3.50 15.25
N ILE A 377 12.05 3.20 15.85
CA ILE A 377 13.29 2.79 15.19
C ILE A 377 14.07 1.81 16.08
N ASP A 378 14.45 0.67 15.52
CA ASP A 378 15.30 -0.34 16.16
C ASP A 378 16.45 -0.69 15.22
N VAL A 379 17.57 -0.01 15.38
CA VAL A 379 18.76 -0.19 14.54
C VAL A 379 19.33 -1.60 14.62
N PRO A 380 19.49 -2.24 15.81
CA PRO A 380 19.97 -3.61 15.89
C PRO A 380 19.12 -4.63 15.13
N MET A 381 17.81 -4.44 15.09
CA MET A 381 16.90 -5.33 14.36
C MET A 381 16.67 -4.89 12.91
N SER A 382 17.20 -3.74 12.49
CA SER A 382 16.93 -3.11 11.18
C SER A 382 15.43 -2.95 10.92
N GLN A 383 14.72 -2.41 11.91
CA GLN A 383 13.28 -2.19 11.90
C GLN A 383 12.93 -0.76 12.32
N GLY A 384 11.80 -0.28 11.86
CA GLY A 384 11.27 1.02 12.23
C GLY A 384 10.08 1.41 11.35
N SER A 385 9.33 2.41 11.79
CA SER A 385 8.18 2.96 11.05
C SER A 385 8.57 3.37 9.64
N SER A 386 7.94 2.81 8.63
CA SER A 386 8.12 3.25 7.25
C SER A 386 7.28 4.49 6.96
N GLY A 387 7.81 5.35 6.11
CA GLY A 387 7.14 6.57 5.68
C GLY A 387 7.98 7.29 4.63
N GLY A 388 7.48 8.41 4.14
CA GLY A 388 8.14 9.19 3.11
C GLY A 388 7.15 9.80 2.11
N THR A 389 7.63 10.02 0.90
CA THR A 389 6.86 10.62 -0.19
C THR A 389 6.69 9.60 -1.31
N SER A 390 5.47 9.38 -1.77
CA SER A 390 5.17 8.52 -2.91
C SER A 390 5.87 9.02 -4.18
N ARG A 391 6.26 8.11 -5.04
CA ARG A 391 6.77 8.40 -6.39
C ARG A 391 5.70 8.23 -7.47
N LEU A 392 4.53 7.70 -7.11
CA LEU A 392 3.43 7.42 -8.03
C LEU A 392 2.32 8.46 -7.96
N PHE A 393 1.87 8.80 -6.73
CA PHE A 393 0.64 9.53 -6.55
C PHE A 393 0.90 10.99 -6.22
N ASN A 394 0.15 11.87 -6.89
CA ASN A 394 0.14 13.28 -6.54
C ASN A 394 -0.44 13.48 -5.13
N ARG A 395 -0.04 14.58 -4.48
CA ARG A 395 -0.56 14.99 -3.17
C ARG A 395 -2.08 15.16 -3.25
N PRO A 396 -2.85 14.37 -2.49
CA PRO A 396 -4.31 14.49 -2.48
C PRO A 396 -4.75 15.80 -1.84
N ALA A 397 -6.00 16.20 -2.13
CA ALA A 397 -6.54 17.48 -1.68
C ALA A 397 -6.52 17.63 -0.15
N TYR A 398 -6.73 16.54 0.59
CA TYR A 398 -6.72 16.56 2.06
C TYR A 398 -5.33 16.80 2.67
N GLN A 399 -4.25 16.57 1.92
CA GLN A 399 -2.88 16.88 2.36
C GLN A 399 -2.36 18.23 1.87
N ARG A 400 -3.18 19.03 1.19
CA ARG A 400 -2.71 20.27 0.54
C ARG A 400 -2.10 21.26 1.53
N ASP A 401 -2.69 21.40 2.70
CA ASP A 401 -2.30 22.37 3.70
C ASP A 401 -1.25 21.84 4.71
N VAL A 402 -0.81 20.59 4.51
CA VAL A 402 0.24 19.99 5.33
C VAL A 402 1.61 20.54 4.92
N SER A 403 2.36 21.02 5.90
CA SER A 403 3.73 21.50 5.70
C SER A 403 4.73 20.40 6.04
N VAL A 404 5.69 20.16 5.16
CA VAL A 404 6.83 19.25 5.37
C VAL A 404 8.14 19.92 4.98
N LYS A 405 9.25 19.55 5.62
CA LYS A 405 10.57 20.16 5.38
C LYS A 405 11.03 20.05 3.93
N ARG A 406 10.67 18.97 3.24
CA ARG A 406 10.91 18.81 1.81
C ARG A 406 9.59 19.03 1.10
N ASP A 407 9.49 20.12 0.36
CA ASP A 407 8.29 20.34 -0.46
C ASP A 407 8.10 19.17 -1.42
N SER A 408 6.91 18.64 -1.44
CA SER A 408 6.53 17.53 -2.29
C SER A 408 5.17 17.78 -2.89
N THR A 409 5.08 17.59 -4.20
CA THR A 409 3.82 17.58 -4.93
C THR A 409 3.14 16.22 -4.89
N HIS A 410 3.75 15.25 -4.18
CA HIS A 410 3.29 13.87 -4.13
C HIS A 410 2.73 13.51 -2.75
N ARG A 411 1.97 12.42 -2.71
CA ARG A 411 1.36 11.83 -1.53
C ARG A 411 2.38 11.61 -0.41
N LEU A 412 2.05 12.04 0.81
CA LEU A 412 2.85 11.91 2.01
C LEU A 412 2.34 10.73 2.86
N VAL A 413 3.24 9.91 3.39
CA VAL A 413 2.98 8.69 4.17
C VAL A 413 3.86 8.73 5.42
N PRO A 414 3.32 8.33 6.61
CA PRO A 414 1.98 7.83 6.92
C PRO A 414 0.95 8.95 7.06
N ASP A 415 -0.34 8.60 7.28
CA ASP A 415 -1.36 9.55 7.70
C ASP A 415 -1.41 9.69 9.21
N VAL A 416 -1.37 8.57 9.91
CA VAL A 416 -1.46 8.44 11.37
C VAL A 416 -0.51 7.35 11.87
N SER A 417 -0.36 7.22 13.20
CA SER A 417 0.47 6.15 13.80
C SER A 417 -0.18 5.56 15.05
N ALA A 418 0.34 4.43 15.51
CA ALA A 418 0.09 3.85 16.82
C ALA A 418 1.29 3.01 17.25
N VAL A 419 1.30 2.49 18.50
CA VAL A 419 2.39 1.68 19.02
C VAL A 419 2.68 0.47 18.12
N ALA A 420 3.95 0.36 17.71
CA ALA A 420 4.45 -0.64 16.78
C ALA A 420 5.77 -1.30 17.23
N ASP A 421 6.49 -0.67 18.16
CA ASP A 421 7.75 -1.21 18.66
C ASP A 421 7.49 -2.52 19.43
N PRO A 422 8.09 -3.67 19.01
CA PRO A 422 7.90 -4.94 19.68
C PRO A 422 8.45 -4.99 21.12
N PHE A 423 9.19 -3.98 21.56
CA PHE A 423 9.60 -3.84 22.96
C PHE A 423 8.59 -3.09 23.82
N THR A 424 7.63 -2.40 23.23
CA THR A 424 6.57 -1.65 23.93
C THR A 424 5.17 -2.03 23.48
N GLY A 425 5.03 -3.07 22.66
CA GLY A 425 3.80 -3.50 22.03
C GLY A 425 2.80 -4.20 22.94
N ILE A 426 1.76 -4.74 22.35
CA ILE A 426 0.62 -5.39 23.03
C ILE A 426 0.94 -6.86 23.31
N LYS A 427 0.50 -7.35 24.46
CA LYS A 427 0.51 -8.79 24.77
C LYS A 427 -0.41 -9.53 23.83
N ILE A 428 0.11 -10.56 23.20
CA ILE A 428 -0.61 -11.48 22.34
C ILE A 428 -0.29 -12.93 22.76
N VAL A 429 -1.05 -13.88 22.23
CA VAL A 429 -0.77 -15.31 22.39
C VAL A 429 -0.44 -15.91 21.03
N PHE A 430 0.72 -16.51 20.90
CA PHE A 430 1.13 -17.24 19.71
C PHE A 430 1.82 -18.54 20.11
N GLU A 431 1.41 -19.66 19.51
CA GLU A 431 1.87 -21.01 19.87
C GLU A 431 1.64 -21.31 21.36
N GLN A 432 0.46 -20.94 21.88
CA GLN A 432 0.04 -21.05 23.28
C GLN A 432 1.06 -20.44 24.28
N THR A 433 1.78 -19.41 23.81
CA THR A 433 2.78 -18.70 24.62
C THR A 433 2.52 -17.20 24.53
N LEU A 434 2.56 -16.52 25.68
CA LEU A 434 2.47 -15.06 25.74
C LEU A 434 3.67 -14.44 25.01
N ARG A 435 3.39 -13.54 24.07
CA ARG A 435 4.37 -12.78 23.29
C ARG A 435 4.02 -11.30 23.37
N ILE A 436 4.91 -10.46 22.87
CA ILE A 436 4.63 -9.04 22.64
C ILE A 436 4.56 -8.83 21.13
N GLY A 437 3.44 -8.31 20.66
CA GLY A 437 3.25 -7.95 19.28
C GLY A 437 4.04 -6.70 18.89
N GLY A 438 4.14 -6.43 17.60
CA GLY A 438 4.85 -5.26 17.08
C GLY A 438 4.75 -5.16 15.56
N GLY A 439 5.44 -4.17 15.01
CA GLY A 439 5.34 -3.78 13.61
C GLY A 439 4.21 -2.76 13.39
N THR A 440 4.27 -2.05 12.28
CA THR A 440 3.13 -1.24 11.82
C THR A 440 1.90 -2.11 11.54
N SER A 441 2.12 -3.41 11.39
CA SER A 441 1.10 -4.47 11.38
C SER A 441 0.25 -4.52 12.66
N GLN A 442 0.82 -4.19 13.83
CA GLN A 442 0.06 -4.04 15.08
C GLN A 442 -0.73 -2.72 15.11
N ALA A 443 -0.17 -1.67 14.53
CA ALA A 443 -0.78 -0.33 14.54
C ALA A 443 -2.06 -0.25 13.68
N ALA A 444 -2.12 -0.95 12.56
CA ALA A 444 -3.29 -0.94 11.69
C ALA A 444 -4.55 -1.53 12.35
N PRO A 445 -4.55 -2.71 12.98
CA PRO A 445 -5.71 -3.24 13.71
C PRO A 445 -6.06 -2.43 14.97
N ILE A 446 -5.10 -1.71 15.61
CA ILE A 446 -5.41 -0.74 16.66
C ILE A 446 -6.35 0.34 16.10
N TRP A 447 -5.98 0.99 14.99
CA TRP A 447 -6.82 2.01 14.36
C TRP A 447 -8.16 1.46 13.90
N ALA A 448 -8.19 0.24 13.37
CA ALA A 448 -9.44 -0.40 12.96
C ALA A 448 -10.40 -0.60 14.15
N GLY A 449 -9.89 -1.11 15.27
CA GLY A 449 -10.67 -1.30 16.51
C GLY A 449 -11.17 0.03 17.08
N LEU A 450 -10.30 1.04 17.21
CA LEU A 450 -10.65 2.37 17.72
C LEU A 450 -11.69 3.06 16.82
N THR A 451 -11.58 2.92 15.50
CA THR A 451 -12.56 3.48 14.55
C THR A 451 -13.94 2.88 14.75
N VAL A 452 -14.02 1.59 15.04
CA VAL A 452 -15.30 0.93 15.33
C VAL A 452 -15.98 1.51 16.57
N LEU A 453 -15.20 1.79 17.64
CA LEU A 453 -15.73 2.45 18.86
C LEU A 453 -16.21 3.87 18.54
N MET A 454 -15.39 4.64 17.81
CA MET A 454 -15.77 5.99 17.39
C MET A 454 -17.02 5.99 16.51
N ASN A 455 -17.16 5.03 15.59
CA ASN A 455 -18.35 4.90 14.75
C ASN A 455 -19.62 4.67 15.57
N GLN A 456 -19.58 3.86 16.62
CA GLN A 456 -20.72 3.71 17.53
C GLN A 456 -21.06 5.05 18.22
N TYR A 457 -20.05 5.76 18.74
CA TYR A 457 -20.23 7.08 19.34
C TYR A 457 -20.86 8.07 18.35
N LEU A 458 -20.33 8.16 17.13
CA LEU A 458 -20.85 9.08 16.10
C LEU A 458 -22.32 8.83 15.80
N VAL A 459 -22.70 7.56 15.58
CA VAL A 459 -24.09 7.18 15.27
C VAL A 459 -25.02 7.51 16.43
N ASP A 460 -24.65 7.21 17.66
CA ASP A 460 -25.46 7.49 18.85
C ASP A 460 -25.64 9.00 19.10
N HIS A 461 -24.72 9.84 18.63
CA HIS A 461 -24.80 11.29 18.75
C HIS A 461 -25.35 11.98 17.50
N GLY A 462 -25.98 11.23 16.59
CA GLY A 462 -26.67 11.77 15.41
C GLY A 462 -25.76 12.06 14.21
N GLY A 463 -24.51 11.64 14.27
CA GLY A 463 -23.61 11.58 13.13
C GLY A 463 -23.79 10.31 12.31
N THR A 464 -22.82 10.00 11.47
CA THR A 464 -22.78 8.78 10.65
C THR A 464 -21.46 8.04 10.85
N ALA A 465 -21.47 6.71 10.72
CA ALA A 465 -20.23 5.94 10.65
C ALA A 465 -19.35 6.47 9.51
N VAL A 466 -18.04 6.58 9.77
CA VAL A 466 -17.09 7.05 8.75
C VAL A 466 -16.83 5.96 7.72
N GLY A 467 -16.77 6.36 6.45
CA GLY A 467 -16.27 5.54 5.36
C GLY A 467 -14.81 5.91 5.09
N ASP A 468 -14.54 6.75 4.06
CA ASP A 468 -13.22 7.33 3.88
C ASP A 468 -12.92 8.31 5.01
N ILE A 469 -12.18 7.85 6.03
CA ILE A 469 -11.86 8.65 7.22
C ILE A 469 -10.71 9.63 6.96
N THR A 470 -9.81 9.32 6.01
CA THR A 470 -8.55 10.07 5.84
C THR A 470 -8.76 11.58 5.66
N PRO A 471 -9.65 12.07 4.78
CA PRO A 471 -9.88 13.51 4.66
C PRO A 471 -10.41 14.17 5.94
N LEU A 472 -11.18 13.44 6.75
CA LEU A 472 -11.71 13.96 8.01
C LEU A 472 -10.62 14.09 9.07
N LEU A 473 -9.67 13.13 9.14
CA LEU A 473 -8.52 13.20 10.06
C LEU A 473 -7.68 14.45 9.82
N TYR A 474 -7.37 14.75 8.54
CA TYR A 474 -6.63 15.98 8.20
C TYR A 474 -7.43 17.26 8.50
N ARG A 475 -8.74 17.25 8.29
CA ARG A 475 -9.61 18.39 8.63
C ARG A 475 -9.63 18.64 10.14
N VAL A 476 -9.77 17.60 10.94
CA VAL A 476 -9.75 17.65 12.40
C VAL A 476 -8.40 18.16 12.89
N ALA A 477 -7.29 17.62 12.40
CA ALA A 477 -5.95 18.06 12.80
C ALA A 477 -5.70 19.55 12.52
N ALA A 478 -6.28 20.10 11.45
CA ALA A 478 -6.13 21.53 11.08
C ALA A 478 -6.98 22.48 11.92
N GLY A 479 -8.08 22.02 12.53
CA GLY A 479 -9.10 22.89 13.12
C GLY A 479 -9.51 22.63 14.57
N SER A 480 -8.99 21.59 15.22
CA SER A 480 -9.44 21.20 16.56
C SER A 480 -8.96 22.15 17.67
N ARG A 481 -9.87 22.40 18.65
CA ARG A 481 -9.53 23.10 19.91
C ARG A 481 -8.99 22.16 20.98
N SER A 482 -9.34 20.89 20.90
CA SER A 482 -8.84 19.81 21.76
C SER A 482 -8.14 18.82 20.84
N PRO A 483 -6.81 18.66 20.92
CA PRO A 483 -6.12 17.84 19.95
C PRO A 483 -6.65 16.41 19.99
N GLY A 484 -7.19 15.95 18.86
CA GLY A 484 -7.57 14.55 18.64
C GLY A 484 -6.36 13.64 18.40
N PHE A 485 -5.16 14.22 18.43
CA PHE A 485 -3.89 13.51 18.22
C PHE A 485 -2.84 13.93 19.24
N HIS A 486 -1.99 12.99 19.64
CA HIS A 486 -0.69 13.25 20.24
C HIS A 486 0.32 13.47 19.13
N ASP A 487 0.85 14.68 19.03
CA ASP A 487 1.91 15.02 18.08
C ASP A 487 3.23 14.38 18.52
N ILE A 488 3.85 13.60 17.64
CA ILE A 488 5.07 12.85 17.91
C ILE A 488 6.28 13.61 17.38
N THR A 489 7.00 14.25 18.27
CA THR A 489 8.10 15.16 17.91
C THR A 489 9.50 14.58 18.13
N LEU A 490 9.58 13.34 18.66
CA LEU A 490 10.83 12.69 19.04
C LEU A 490 11.11 11.47 18.17
N GLY A 491 12.41 11.22 17.95
CA GLY A 491 12.87 10.06 17.20
C GLY A 491 12.87 10.28 15.69
N GLY A 492 12.82 9.20 14.96
CA GLY A 492 12.85 9.18 13.50
C GLY A 492 12.87 7.77 12.97
N ASN A 493 13.05 7.62 11.66
CA ASN A 493 13.30 6.34 11.02
C ASN A 493 14.66 6.35 10.31
N ALA A 494 14.91 5.44 9.36
CA ALA A 494 16.18 5.37 8.65
C ALA A 494 16.40 6.54 7.66
N VAL A 495 15.37 7.37 7.40
CA VAL A 495 15.38 8.40 6.34
C VAL A 495 15.03 9.78 6.87
N ASP A 496 14.00 9.86 7.71
CA ASP A 496 13.41 11.12 8.18
C ASP A 496 13.33 11.17 9.72
N THR A 497 13.09 12.35 10.27
CA THR A 497 12.94 12.60 11.72
C THR A 497 11.55 13.11 12.03
N ALA A 498 10.99 12.69 13.17
CA ALA A 498 9.77 13.25 13.71
C ALA A 498 9.95 14.73 14.05
N THR A 499 8.91 15.53 13.85
CA THR A 499 8.95 17.00 14.07
C THR A 499 7.57 17.49 14.49
N GLU A 500 7.50 18.69 15.06
CA GLU A 500 6.23 19.35 15.39
C GLU A 500 5.29 19.42 14.16
N GLY A 501 4.04 19.07 14.38
CA GLY A 501 3.02 18.93 13.34
C GLY A 501 3.19 17.65 12.53
N TYR A 502 2.67 17.64 11.32
CA TYR A 502 2.79 16.48 10.44
C TYR A 502 4.24 16.20 10.04
N ASP A 503 4.65 14.94 10.10
CA ASP A 503 5.96 14.49 9.58
C ASP A 503 5.86 13.16 8.80
N LEU A 504 6.96 12.81 8.09
CA LEU A 504 7.04 11.64 7.21
C LEU A 504 7.36 10.33 7.95
N VAL A 505 7.26 10.29 9.27
CA VAL A 505 7.55 9.10 10.10
C VAL A 505 6.32 8.66 10.88
N THR A 506 5.56 9.64 11.42
CA THR A 506 4.42 9.40 12.31
C THR A 506 3.11 10.05 11.84
N GLY A 507 3.15 10.79 10.73
CA GLY A 507 1.96 11.42 10.16
C GLY A 507 1.39 12.52 11.07
N LEU A 508 0.08 12.50 11.30
CA LEU A 508 -0.63 13.38 12.23
C LEU A 508 -0.38 12.99 13.71
N GLY A 509 0.32 11.87 13.96
CA GLY A 509 0.56 11.34 15.29
C GLY A 509 -0.37 10.19 15.69
N THR A 510 -0.48 9.94 17.00
CA THR A 510 -1.28 8.86 17.58
C THR A 510 -2.61 9.39 18.15
N PRO A 511 -3.68 8.58 18.26
CA PRO A 511 -5.01 9.10 18.56
C PRO A 511 -5.21 9.44 20.05
N ASP A 512 -5.89 10.55 20.34
CA ASP A 512 -6.68 10.75 21.55
C ASP A 512 -8.15 10.48 21.19
N VAL A 513 -8.64 9.29 21.49
CA VAL A 513 -9.88 8.75 20.90
C VAL A 513 -11.13 9.50 21.36
N ASP A 514 -11.21 9.90 22.65
CA ASP A 514 -12.37 10.65 23.15
C ASP A 514 -12.47 12.03 22.50
N ASN A 515 -11.34 12.74 22.36
CA ASN A 515 -11.28 14.01 21.66
C ASN A 515 -11.56 13.83 20.16
N LEU A 516 -10.90 12.84 19.53
CA LEU A 516 -11.05 12.59 18.10
C LEU A 516 -12.49 12.23 17.71
N ALA A 517 -13.19 11.45 18.52
CA ALA A 517 -14.59 11.10 18.27
C ALA A 517 -15.50 12.34 18.27
N ARG A 518 -15.27 13.27 19.20
CA ARG A 518 -16.01 14.55 19.27
C ARG A 518 -15.69 15.46 18.09
N ASP A 519 -14.41 15.58 17.76
CA ASP A 519 -13.96 16.39 16.63
C ASP A 519 -14.49 15.87 15.30
N LEU A 520 -14.56 14.55 15.12
CA LEU A 520 -15.17 13.92 13.94
C LEU A 520 -16.67 14.22 13.85
N LEU A 521 -17.40 14.19 14.99
CA LEU A 521 -18.82 14.55 15.03
C LEU A 521 -19.03 16.01 14.61
N ASP A 522 -18.23 16.92 15.17
CA ASP A 522 -18.28 18.35 14.84
C ASP A 522 -17.93 18.60 13.36
N ALA A 523 -16.92 17.90 12.84
CA ALA A 523 -16.53 17.99 11.44
C ALA A 523 -17.64 17.52 10.48
N GLN A 524 -18.36 16.44 10.82
CA GLN A 524 -19.52 15.98 10.05
C GLN A 524 -20.67 16.99 10.08
N ALA A 525 -20.95 17.59 11.25
CA ALA A 525 -21.97 18.62 11.38
C ALA A 525 -21.65 19.86 10.53
N ALA A 526 -20.39 20.33 10.57
CA ALA A 526 -19.92 21.45 9.75
C ALA A 526 -20.05 21.17 8.25
N GLN A 527 -19.64 19.99 7.81
CA GLN A 527 -19.74 19.57 6.40
C GLN A 527 -21.20 19.54 5.92
N SER A 528 -22.12 19.08 6.77
CA SER A 528 -23.55 19.05 6.45
C SER A 528 -24.13 20.46 6.28
N LEU A 529 -23.64 21.43 7.04
CA LEU A 529 -24.04 22.85 6.91
C LEU A 529 -23.47 23.47 5.63
N GLU A 530 -22.18 23.24 5.32
CA GLU A 530 -21.54 23.70 4.08
C GLU A 530 -22.32 23.23 2.84
N TYR A 531 -22.74 21.96 2.82
CA TYR A 531 -23.53 21.41 1.71
C TYR A 531 -24.92 22.05 1.59
N ARG A 532 -25.59 22.35 2.71
CA ARG A 532 -26.93 22.98 2.69
C ARG A 532 -26.91 24.42 2.23
N TYR A 533 -25.81 25.15 2.45
CA TYR A 533 -25.67 26.57 2.13
C TYR A 533 -24.77 26.85 0.94
N ALA A 534 -24.31 25.81 0.22
CA ALA A 534 -23.53 25.98 -1.00
C ALA A 534 -24.40 26.70 -2.08
N PRO A 535 -23.94 27.80 -2.68
CA PRO A 535 -24.68 28.47 -3.74
C PRO A 535 -24.72 27.56 -4.98
N GLY A 536 -25.87 26.94 -5.23
CA GLY A 536 -26.11 26.09 -6.40
C GLY A 536 -26.77 24.73 -6.13
N GLY A 537 -27.16 24.41 -4.92
CA GLY A 537 -27.93 23.22 -4.57
C GLY A 537 -29.45 23.49 -4.68
N GLY A 538 -29.96 23.56 -5.91
CA GLY A 538 -31.39 23.71 -6.21
C GLY A 538 -31.71 22.97 -7.49
#